data_b6789604203d0f44c24f305ddc9de52c
#
_entry.id   b6789604203d0f44c24f305ddc9de52c
#
_cell.length_a   1.000
_cell.length_b   1.000
_cell.length_c   1.000
_cell.angle_alpha   90.00
_cell.angle_beta   90.00
_cell.angle_gamma   90.00
#
_symmetry.space_group_name_H-M   'P 1'
#
loop_
_entity.id
_entity.type
_entity.pdbx_description
1 polymer ?
#
loop_
_entity_poly.entity_id
_entity_poly.type
_entity_poly.pdbx_seq_one_letter_code
_entity_poly.pdbx_strand_id
1 'polypeptide(L)' 'MENKRFLTAQDVMEMLGVSLSYSYKLIRRLNAELEADGFVTIKGRVSTQYFKIGRAHV' A
#
# COMPACT_ATOMS: atom_id res chain seq x y z
N MET A 1 -7.47 8.16 -17.39
CA MET A 1 -6.73 7.53 -16.71
C MET A 1 -6.28 8.10 -15.50
N GLU A 2 -6.26 7.46 -14.47
CA GLU A 2 -5.94 7.98 -13.31
C GLU A 2 -4.63 7.71 -12.90
N ASN A 3 -3.89 8.61 -12.36
CA ASN A 3 -2.58 8.43 -11.87
C ASN A 3 -2.64 8.57 -10.40
N LYS A 4 -3.01 7.54 -9.72
CA LYS A 4 -3.11 7.60 -8.29
C LYS A 4 -1.75 7.52 -7.67
N ARG A 5 -1.43 8.44 -6.80
CA ARG A 5 -0.18 8.42 -6.09
C ARG A 5 -0.25 7.50 -4.91
N PHE A 6 -1.44 7.34 -4.34
CA PHE A 6 -1.64 6.47 -3.20
C PHE A 6 -2.79 5.53 -3.48
N LEU A 7 -2.69 4.33 -2.94
CA LEU A 7 -3.73 3.35 -3.06
C LEU A 7 -4.46 3.24 -1.73
N THR A 8 -5.78 3.16 -1.77
CA THR A 8 -6.56 2.97 -0.56
C THR A 8 -6.70 1.48 -0.31
N ALA A 9 -7.24 1.11 0.85
CA ALA A 9 -7.47 -0.29 1.15
C ALA A 9 -8.39 -0.93 0.13
N GLN A 10 -9.38 -0.18 -0.34
CA GLN A 10 -10.30 -0.70 -1.32
C GLN A 10 -9.58 -0.97 -2.64
N ASP A 11 -8.66 -0.10 -3.01
CA ASP A 11 -7.88 -0.29 -4.23
C ASP A 11 -7.06 -1.58 -4.12
N VAL A 12 -6.42 -1.78 -2.98
CA VAL A 12 -5.59 -2.96 -2.78
C VAL A 12 -6.45 -4.21 -2.79
N MET A 13 -7.62 -4.13 -2.17
CA MET A 13 -8.54 -5.24 -2.13
C MET A 13 -8.90 -5.69 -3.54
N GLU A 14 -9.22 -4.75 -4.39
CA GLU A 14 -9.60 -5.05 -5.75
C GLU A 14 -8.44 -5.55 -6.59
N MET A 15 -7.28 -4.98 -6.39
CA MET A 15 -6.13 -5.36 -7.17
C MET A 15 -5.63 -6.77 -6.83
N LEU A 16 -5.70 -7.12 -5.57
CA LEU A 16 -5.19 -8.41 -5.14
C LEU A 16 -6.26 -9.48 -4.95
N GLY A 17 -7.51 -9.10 -4.97
CA GLY A 17 -8.58 -10.06 -4.78
C GLY A 17 -8.64 -10.59 -3.36
N VAL A 18 -8.32 -9.75 -2.38
CA VAL A 18 -8.33 -10.17 -0.98
C VAL A 18 -9.37 -9.38 -0.21
N SER A 19 -9.56 -9.72 1.05
CA SER A 19 -10.56 -9.02 1.86
C SER A 19 -10.11 -7.62 2.21
N LEU A 20 -11.06 -6.79 2.59
CA LEU A 20 -10.74 -5.43 2.97
C LEU A 20 -9.90 -5.41 4.23
N SER A 21 -10.21 -6.29 5.18
CA SER A 21 -9.45 -6.38 6.41
C SER A 21 -7.99 -6.71 6.14
N TYR A 22 -7.76 -7.63 5.24
CA TYR A 22 -6.41 -8.01 4.90
C TYR A 22 -5.70 -6.85 4.20
N SER A 23 -6.44 -6.10 3.39
CA SER A 23 -5.87 -4.95 2.70
C SER A 23 -5.39 -3.90 3.68
N TYR A 24 -6.16 -3.64 4.73
CA TYR A 24 -5.74 -2.70 5.75
C TYR A 24 -4.49 -3.19 6.48
N LYS A 25 -4.43 -4.48 6.75
CA LYS A 25 -3.27 -5.02 7.40
C LYS A 25 -2.04 -4.88 6.54
N LEU A 26 -2.19 -5.15 5.27
CA LEU A 26 -1.08 -5.05 4.33
C LEU A 26 -0.58 -3.63 4.20
N ILE A 27 -1.51 -2.68 4.12
CA ILE A 27 -1.13 -1.28 4.01
C ILE A 27 -0.37 -0.84 5.26
N ARG A 28 -0.84 -1.25 6.43
CA ARG A 28 -0.19 -0.89 7.67
C ARG A 28 1.24 -1.41 7.70
N ARG A 29 1.42 -2.64 7.21
CA ARG A 29 2.73 -3.25 7.21
C ARG A 29 3.67 -2.52 6.25
N LEU A 30 3.19 -2.20 5.06
CA LEU A 30 4.01 -1.50 4.09
C LEU A 30 4.37 -0.10 4.57
N ASN A 31 3.43 0.58 5.22
CA ASN A 31 3.69 1.90 5.73
C ASN A 31 4.72 1.85 6.87
N ALA A 32 4.68 0.80 7.68
CA ALA A 32 5.65 0.66 8.74
C ALA A 32 7.05 0.52 8.16
N GLU A 33 7.17 -0.19 7.04
CA GLU A 33 8.44 -0.34 6.38
C GLU A 33 8.93 0.99 5.82
N LEU A 34 8.03 1.74 5.23
CA LEU A 34 8.37 3.04 4.68
C LEU A 34 8.82 3.99 5.78
N GLU A 35 8.12 3.99 6.90
CA GLU A 35 8.48 4.86 8.00
C GLU A 35 9.84 4.49 8.59
N ALA A 36 10.15 3.23 8.59
CA ALA A 36 11.46 2.79 9.07
C ALA A 36 12.57 3.32 8.18
N ASP A 37 12.24 3.59 6.92
CA ASP A 37 13.23 4.13 6.00
C ASP A 37 13.18 5.66 5.97
N GLY A 38 12.40 6.27 6.82
CA GLY A 38 12.36 7.73 6.90
C GLY A 38 11.34 8.42 6.04
N PHE A 39 10.40 7.67 5.45
CA PHE A 39 9.40 8.30 4.62
C PHE A 39 8.15 8.65 5.40
N VAL A 40 7.42 9.62 4.93
CA VAL A 40 6.18 10.03 5.56
C VAL A 40 5.06 9.20 4.92
N THR A 41 4.18 8.65 5.74
CA THR A 41 3.10 7.82 5.23
C THR A 41 1.76 8.42 5.60
N ILE A 42 0.70 7.95 4.94
CA ILE A 42 -0.65 8.39 5.21
C ILE A 42 -1.42 7.17 5.70
N LYS A 43 -2.09 7.31 6.84
CA LYS A 43 -2.81 6.22 7.42
C LYS A 43 -3.89 5.71 6.48
N GLY A 44 -3.95 4.42 6.30
CA GLY A 44 -4.95 3.80 5.45
C GLY A 44 -4.64 3.87 3.97
N ARG A 45 -3.46 4.38 3.60
CA ARG A 45 -3.08 4.46 2.20
C ARG A 45 -1.64 4.09 2.05
N VAL A 46 -1.27 3.60 0.89
CA VAL A 46 0.12 3.22 0.65
C VAL A 46 0.55 3.81 -0.69
N SER A 47 1.80 4.17 -0.79
CA SER A 47 2.34 4.72 -2.02
C SER A 47 2.20 3.71 -3.14
N THR A 48 1.62 4.13 -4.25
CA THR A 48 1.45 3.27 -5.40
C THR A 48 2.78 2.75 -5.90
N GLN A 49 3.75 3.64 -5.93
CA GLN A 49 5.06 3.27 -6.41
C GLN A 49 5.71 2.23 -5.50
N TYR A 50 5.61 2.43 -4.22
CA TYR A 50 6.20 1.50 -3.28
C TYR A 50 5.47 0.15 -3.33
N PHE A 51 4.17 0.18 -3.51
CA PHE A 51 3.38 -1.03 -3.57
C PHE A 51 3.84 -1.87 -4.76
N LYS A 52 4.06 -1.26 -5.88
CA LYS A 52 4.50 -1.96 -7.05
C LYS A 52 5.92 -2.45 -6.96
N ILE A 53 6.82 -1.58 -6.53
CA ILE A 53 8.24 -1.91 -6.49
C ILE A 53 8.60 -2.74 -5.30
N GLY A 54 8.06 -2.40 -4.16
CA GLY A 54 8.37 -3.09 -2.94
C GLY A 54 8.05 -4.55 -2.96
N ARG A 55 7.08 -4.93 -3.80
CA ARG A 55 6.73 -6.32 -3.84
C ARG A 55 7.54 -7.09 -4.83
N ALA A 56 8.23 -6.40 -5.65
CA ALA A 56 8.95 -7.04 -6.72
C ALA A 56 10.05 -7.95 -6.25
N HIS A 57 10.63 -7.66 -5.12
CA HIS A 57 11.75 -8.45 -4.72
C HIS A 57 11.41 -9.47 -3.67
N VAL A 58 10.22 -9.75 -3.49
CA VAL A 58 9.84 -10.72 -2.49
C VAL A 58 10.29 -12.12 -2.83
#